data_de664c9f0b27e5274b773af7365bcd98
#
_entry.id   de664c9f0b27e5274b773af7365bcd98
#
_cell.length_a   1.000
_cell.length_b   1.000
_cell.length_c   1.000
_cell.angle_alpha   90.00
_cell.angle_beta   90.00
_cell.angle_gamma   90.00
#
_symmetry.space_group_name_H-M   'P 1'
#
loop_
_entity.id
_entity.type
_entity.pdbx_description
1 polymer ?
#
loop_
_entity_poly.entity_id
_entity_poly.type
_entity_poly.pdbx_seq_one_letter_code
_entity_poly.pdbx_strand_id
1 'polypeptide(L)' 'MKPTIGRIVHYTNLGDSENRYPPEQQAAIITRVRDNNRVALHIFYPTGQFDMDNVPFSEEYKRGHWSWPKREE' A
#
# COMPACT_ATOMS: atom_id res chain seq x y z
N MET A 1 -5.91 -9.88 -10.72
CA MET A 1 -6.08 -10.60 -9.45
C MET A 1 -7.03 -9.83 -8.55
N LYS A 2 -7.82 -10.53 -7.79
CA LYS A 2 -8.70 -9.89 -6.80
C LYS A 2 -7.99 -9.76 -5.47
N PRO A 3 -8.14 -8.64 -4.76
CA PRO A 3 -7.62 -8.54 -3.41
C PRO A 3 -8.37 -9.47 -2.47
N THR A 4 -7.62 -10.13 -1.59
CA THR A 4 -8.19 -10.98 -0.54
C THR A 4 -7.44 -10.73 0.76
N ILE A 5 -8.12 -11.00 1.88
CA ILE A 5 -7.50 -10.85 3.20
C ILE A 5 -6.26 -11.73 3.30
N GLY A 6 -5.18 -11.16 3.81
CA GLY A 6 -3.92 -11.87 3.98
C GLY A 6 -2.94 -11.74 2.82
N ARG A 7 -3.34 -11.12 1.73
CA ARG A 7 -2.43 -10.90 0.60
C ARG A 7 -1.40 -9.84 0.93
N ILE A 8 -0.18 -10.08 0.49
CA ILE A 8 0.90 -9.10 0.61
C ILE A 8 0.86 -8.22 -0.63
N VAL A 9 0.82 -6.91 -0.40
CA VAL A 9 0.79 -5.90 -1.45
C VAL A 9 1.80 -4.81 -1.10
N HIS A 10 1.97 -3.85 -2.02
CA HIS A 10 2.77 -2.67 -1.75
C HIS A 10 1.86 -1.47 -1.52
N TYR A 11 2.22 -0.65 -0.56
CA TYR A 11 1.61 0.64 -0.35
C TYR A 11 2.66 1.72 -0.65
N THR A 12 2.29 2.69 -1.49
CA THR A 12 3.18 3.81 -1.77
C THR A 12 2.85 4.94 -0.81
N ASN A 13 3.79 5.27 0.06
CA ASN A 13 3.54 6.27 1.08
C ASN A 13 3.45 7.67 0.47
N LEU A 14 3.01 8.64 1.28
CA LEU A 14 2.81 10.00 0.80
C LEU A 14 4.10 10.79 0.67
N GLY A 15 5.17 10.31 1.27
CA GLY A 15 6.42 11.05 1.32
C GLY A 15 6.36 12.23 2.27
N ASP A 16 7.38 13.07 2.22
CA ASP A 16 7.47 14.27 3.04
C ASP A 16 6.96 15.47 2.25
N SER A 17 6.21 16.35 2.89
CA SER A 17 5.70 17.58 2.27
C SER A 17 6.82 18.50 1.77
N GLU A 18 8.01 18.40 2.34
CA GLU A 18 9.17 19.21 1.92
C GLU A 18 10.05 18.48 0.91
N ASN A 19 9.64 17.33 0.42
CA ASN A 19 10.38 16.50 -0.54
C ASN A 19 11.76 16.03 -0.04
N ARG A 20 11.96 15.99 1.28
CA ARG A 20 13.19 15.44 1.83
C ARG A 20 13.20 13.91 1.80
N TYR A 21 12.02 13.33 1.82
CA TYR A 21 11.84 11.88 1.80
C TYR A 21 10.90 11.55 0.65
N PRO A 22 11.44 11.01 -0.45
CA PRO A 22 10.57 10.64 -1.58
C PRO A 22 9.63 9.51 -1.19
N PRO A 23 8.49 9.38 -1.89
CA PRO A 23 7.59 8.27 -1.64
C PRO A 23 8.28 6.94 -1.92
N GLU A 24 8.04 5.98 -1.05
CA GLU A 24 8.59 4.64 -1.19
C GLU A 24 7.49 3.60 -1.07
N GLN A 25 7.73 2.43 -1.62
CA GLN A 25 6.82 1.31 -1.49
C GLN A 25 7.11 0.61 -0.17
N GLN A 26 6.04 0.37 0.59
CA GLN A 26 6.12 -0.34 1.85
C GLN A 26 5.38 -1.67 1.72
N ALA A 27 5.90 -2.69 2.37
CA ALA A 27 5.18 -3.96 2.45
C ALA A 27 3.90 -3.77 3.27
N ALA A 28 2.82 -4.39 2.82
CA ALA A 28 1.54 -4.30 3.52
C ALA A 28 0.76 -5.59 3.36
N ILE A 29 -0.10 -5.87 4.33
CA ILE A 29 -0.98 -7.03 4.29
C ILE A 29 -2.42 -6.53 4.28
N ILE A 30 -3.23 -7.07 3.37
CA ILE A 30 -4.64 -6.73 3.29
C ILE A 30 -5.35 -7.34 4.50
N THR A 31 -6.00 -6.51 5.29
CA THR A 31 -6.73 -6.94 6.48
C THR A 31 -8.24 -6.92 6.28
N ARG A 32 -8.72 -6.19 5.28
CA ARG A 32 -10.14 -6.13 4.92
C ARG A 32 -10.28 -5.72 3.47
N VAL A 33 -11.24 -6.29 2.79
CA VAL A 33 -11.55 -5.90 1.41
C VAL A 33 -12.85 -5.10 1.43
N ARG A 34 -12.80 -3.92 0.83
CA ARG A 34 -13.97 -3.06 0.63
C ARG A 34 -14.34 -3.06 -0.85
N ASP A 35 -15.32 -2.27 -1.22
CA ASP A 35 -15.77 -2.19 -2.61
C ASP A 35 -14.75 -1.51 -3.52
N ASN A 36 -14.78 -1.83 -4.81
CA ASN A 36 -14.00 -1.17 -5.85
C ASN A 36 -12.48 -1.23 -5.61
N ASN A 37 -12.00 -2.38 -5.16
CA ASN A 37 -10.58 -2.61 -4.88
C ASN A 37 -10.00 -1.71 -3.79
N ARG A 38 -10.85 -1.11 -2.97
CA ARG A 38 -10.40 -0.42 -1.77
C ARG A 38 -10.23 -1.43 -0.65
N VAL A 39 -9.13 -1.31 0.08
CA VAL A 39 -8.80 -2.28 1.12
C VAL A 39 -8.31 -1.57 2.37
N ALA A 40 -8.41 -2.26 3.50
CA ALA A 40 -7.68 -1.88 4.69
C ALA A 40 -6.35 -2.61 4.70
N LEU A 41 -5.30 -1.91 5.09
CA LEU A 41 -3.94 -2.43 5.07
C LEU A 41 -3.30 -2.29 6.43
N HIS A 42 -2.50 -3.30 6.79
CA HIS A 42 -1.51 -3.18 7.84
C HIS A 42 -0.16 -2.98 7.16
N ILE A 43 0.43 -1.80 7.33
CA ILE A 43 1.59 -1.34 6.57
C ILE A 43 2.84 -1.43 7.45
N PHE A 44 3.90 -2.01 6.90
CA PHE A 44 5.16 -2.19 7.62
C PHE A 44 6.17 -1.16 7.14
N TYR A 45 6.51 -0.23 8.03
CA TYR A 45 7.61 0.70 7.80
C TYR A 45 8.85 0.19 8.51
N PRO A 46 10.05 0.61 8.09
CA PRO A 46 11.27 0.20 8.79
C PRO A 46 11.28 0.55 10.27
N THR A 47 10.59 1.61 10.65
CA THR A 47 10.59 2.11 12.02
C THR A 47 9.28 1.89 12.77
N GLY A 48 8.30 1.20 12.15
CA GLY A 48 7.02 0.97 12.82
C GLY A 48 5.99 0.39 11.90
N GLN A 49 4.77 0.29 12.40
CA GLN A 49 3.64 -0.31 11.69
C GLN A 49 2.44 0.61 11.80
N PHE A 50 1.64 0.67 10.74
CA PHE A 50 0.45 1.51 10.72
C PHE A 50 -0.69 0.77 10.06
N ASP A 51 -1.90 1.01 10.56
CA ASP A 51 -3.12 0.55 9.91
C ASP A 51 -3.74 1.70 9.14
N MET A 52 -4.16 1.42 7.90
CA MET A 52 -4.90 2.39 7.10
C MET A 52 -6.12 1.71 6.51
N ASP A 53 -7.24 2.42 6.51
CA ASP A 53 -8.48 1.91 5.94
C ASP A 53 -8.79 2.62 4.62
N ASN A 54 -9.58 1.96 3.80
CA ASN A 54 -10.14 2.55 2.58
C ASN A 54 -9.06 3.05 1.61
N VAL A 55 -7.99 2.25 1.44
CA VAL A 55 -6.89 2.59 0.55
C VAL A 55 -7.26 2.19 -0.88
N PRO A 56 -7.22 3.14 -1.83
CA PRO A 56 -7.56 2.82 -3.22
C PRO A 56 -6.43 2.10 -3.95
N PHE A 57 -6.80 1.38 -4.99
CA PHE A 57 -5.87 0.65 -5.85
C PHE A 57 -5.32 1.54 -6.96
N SER A 58 -4.07 1.29 -7.35
CA SER A 58 -3.49 1.83 -8.57
C SER A 58 -2.64 0.74 -9.24
N GLU A 59 -2.68 0.66 -10.54
CA GLU A 59 -1.82 -0.28 -11.27
C GLU A 59 -0.35 0.11 -11.19
N GLU A 60 -0.08 1.38 -11.02
CA GLU A 60 1.27 1.89 -10.86
C GLU A 60 1.48 2.36 -9.43
N TYR A 61 2.74 2.47 -9.02
CA TYR A 61 3.06 2.99 -7.70
C TYR A 61 2.68 4.47 -7.66
N LYS A 62 1.64 4.77 -6.88
CA LYS A 62 1.09 6.09 -6.77
C LYS A 62 0.87 6.41 -5.30
N ARG A 63 1.24 7.61 -4.89
CA ARG A 63 1.13 8.05 -3.49
C ARG A 63 -0.26 7.81 -2.92
N GLY A 64 -0.31 7.20 -1.74
CA GLY A 64 -1.58 6.95 -1.06
C GLY A 64 -2.39 5.80 -1.63
N HIS A 65 -1.82 5.01 -2.50
CA HIS A 65 -2.49 3.88 -3.14
C HIS A 65 -1.76 2.58 -2.87
N TRP A 66 -2.50 1.48 -2.91
CA TRP A 66 -1.88 0.16 -2.89
C TRP A 66 -1.77 -0.38 -4.31
N SER A 67 -0.80 -1.26 -4.53
CA SER A 67 -0.60 -1.91 -5.81
C SER A 67 -0.04 -3.30 -5.58
N TRP A 68 -0.21 -4.15 -6.60
CA TRP A 68 0.40 -5.47 -6.55
C TRP A 68 1.92 -5.33 -6.67
N PRO A 69 2.68 -6.18 -5.96
CA PRO A 69 4.13 -6.16 -6.10
C PRO A 69 4.51 -6.43 -7.56
N LYS A 70 5.42 -5.62 -8.08
CA LYS A 70 5.94 -5.85 -9.42
C LYS A 70 7.01 -6.93 -9.39
N ARG A 71 7.00 -7.78 -10.40
CA ARG A 71 8.03 -8.78 -10.54
C ARG A 71 9.35 -8.11 -10.86
N GLU A 72 10.38 -8.54 -10.16
CA GLU A 72 11.74 -8.21 -10.53
C GLU A 72 12.33 -9.36 -11.35
N GLU A 73 12.99 -9.03 -12.43
CA GLU A 73 13.60 -9.99 -13.30
C GLU A 73 15.12 -9.85 -13.30
#